data_5da6314e1f3074b13cdb38cbe181f90f
#
_entry.id   5da6314e1f3074b13cdb38cbe181f90f
#
_cell.length_a   1.000
_cell.length_b   1.000
_cell.length_c   1.000
_cell.angle_alpha   90.00
_cell.angle_beta   90.00
_cell.angle_gamma   90.00
#
_symmetry.space_group_name_H-M   'P 1'
#
loop_
_entity.id
_entity.type
_entity.pdbx_description
1 polymer ?
#
loop_
_entity_poly.entity_id
_entity_poly.type
_entity_poly.pdbx_seq_one_letter_code
_entity_poly.pdbx_strand_id
1 'polypeptide(L)'
;LMTHDPSYMDLQHVSAAPCREFLFGTDTMGRDIFSMIWYGGRLSLFIGVGSTVISTLLAILFGAVSGLAPKWLDALLMRLTEILLSVPNLLLVIFLQAIIGTPSAWSIALVIGLTSWTSIAKVVRTEVRQLRASEYVIAAKCMGGSFFHILRRHLAPNFFSSILFMVVMNVRSAIIAESTLSFMGLGLPIEVVTWGSMLSLAEKALMTDAWWILLIPGAFLVVTLLCITTLGDYLRSRTSRKESNL
;
A
#
# COMPACT_ATOMS: atom_id res chain seq x y z
N LEU A 1 -0.48 -20.85 12.36
CA LEU A 1 0.89 -21.29 12.05
C LEU A 1 1.93 -20.85 13.12
N MET A 2 1.54 -20.07 14.13
CA MET A 2 2.43 -19.64 15.20
C MET A 2 2.76 -20.81 16.14
N THR A 3 4.04 -20.95 16.49
CA THR A 3 4.54 -21.96 17.43
C THR A 3 4.60 -21.44 18.84
N HIS A 4 4.85 -20.13 19.01
CA HIS A 4 4.96 -19.44 20.30
C HIS A 4 4.15 -18.13 20.28
N ASP A 5 3.96 -17.52 21.43
CA ASP A 5 3.41 -16.16 21.51
C ASP A 5 4.42 -15.15 20.92
N PRO A 6 4.06 -14.41 19.86
CA PRO A 6 4.99 -13.49 19.18
C PRO A 6 5.41 -12.29 20.05
N SER A 7 4.73 -12.03 21.14
CA SER A 7 5.05 -10.96 22.10
C SER A 7 5.83 -11.45 23.32
N TYR A 8 5.91 -12.75 23.55
CA TYR A 8 6.64 -13.32 24.69
C TYR A 8 8.15 -13.16 24.49
N MET A 9 8.80 -12.56 25.50
CA MET A 9 10.25 -12.32 25.53
C MET A 9 10.92 -13.38 26.41
N ASP A 10 11.67 -14.28 25.79
CA ASP A 10 12.48 -15.27 26.50
C ASP A 10 13.92 -14.78 26.66
N LEU A 11 14.21 -14.20 27.81
CA LEU A 11 15.54 -13.66 28.12
C LEU A 11 16.64 -14.72 28.23
N GLN A 12 16.29 -16.01 28.29
CA GLN A 12 17.26 -17.10 28.28
C GLN A 12 17.72 -17.46 26.86
N HIS A 13 16.91 -17.15 25.84
CA HIS A 13 17.16 -17.47 24.45
C HIS A 13 17.29 -16.22 23.57
N VAL A 14 17.95 -15.18 24.05
CA VAL A 14 18.23 -13.95 23.30
C VAL A 14 19.19 -14.25 22.15
N SER A 15 18.80 -13.85 20.93
CA SER A 15 19.57 -14.09 19.69
C SER A 15 19.99 -15.54 19.50
N ALA A 16 19.13 -16.50 19.90
CA ALA A 16 19.39 -17.91 19.68
C ALA A 16 19.26 -18.28 18.21
N ALA A 17 20.24 -19.07 17.73
CA ALA A 17 20.26 -19.55 16.33
C ALA A 17 19.08 -20.47 16.03
N PRO A 18 18.67 -20.58 14.75
CA PRO A 18 17.62 -21.50 14.33
C PRO A 18 17.86 -22.92 14.86
N CYS A 19 16.84 -23.48 15.55
CA CYS A 19 16.87 -24.81 16.14
C CYS A 19 15.48 -25.46 16.07
N ARG A 20 15.33 -26.68 16.62
CA ARG A 20 14.03 -27.38 16.60
C ARG A 20 12.94 -26.69 17.41
N GLU A 21 13.31 -25.99 18.44
CA GLU A 21 12.39 -25.21 19.28
C GLU A 21 12.03 -23.89 18.64
N PHE A 22 13.04 -23.18 18.11
CA PHE A 22 12.89 -21.91 17.40
C PHE A 22 13.29 -22.08 15.93
N LEU A 23 12.33 -22.40 15.07
CA LEU A 23 12.59 -22.77 13.67
C LEU A 23 13.41 -21.72 12.89
N PHE A 24 13.19 -20.44 13.16
CA PHE A 24 13.90 -19.32 12.54
C PHE A 24 14.80 -18.58 13.53
N GLY A 25 15.04 -19.16 14.72
CA GLY A 25 15.75 -18.53 15.79
C GLY A 25 14.93 -17.46 16.51
N THR A 26 15.60 -16.75 17.43
CA THR A 26 15.00 -15.66 18.19
C THR A 26 15.62 -14.32 17.86
N ASP A 27 14.91 -13.24 18.17
CA ASP A 27 15.38 -11.87 18.00
C ASP A 27 16.25 -11.41 19.19
N THR A 28 16.66 -10.14 19.18
CA THR A 28 17.46 -9.51 20.24
C THR A 28 16.72 -9.37 21.57
N MET A 29 15.44 -9.70 21.64
CA MET A 29 14.59 -9.73 22.85
C MET A 29 14.15 -11.14 23.22
N GLY A 30 14.66 -12.19 22.54
CA GLY A 30 14.30 -13.58 22.77
C GLY A 30 12.93 -13.97 22.22
N ARG A 31 12.32 -13.20 21.30
CA ARG A 31 11.03 -13.51 20.68
C ARG A 31 11.22 -14.44 19.49
N ASP A 32 10.29 -15.39 19.28
CA ASP A 32 10.33 -16.35 18.20
C ASP A 32 10.06 -15.68 16.83
N ILE A 33 11.08 -15.66 15.96
CA ILE A 33 11.01 -15.02 14.63
C ILE A 33 9.96 -15.69 13.75
N PHE A 34 9.79 -17.01 13.82
CA PHE A 34 8.77 -17.71 13.01
C PHE A 34 7.37 -17.20 13.34
N SER A 35 7.01 -17.13 14.61
CA SER A 35 5.71 -16.61 15.06
C SER A 35 5.54 -15.13 14.75
N MET A 36 6.59 -14.32 14.92
CA MET A 36 6.58 -12.90 14.59
C MET A 36 6.32 -12.62 13.10
N ILE A 37 6.88 -13.43 12.19
CA ILE A 37 6.66 -13.28 10.73
C ILE A 37 5.18 -13.43 10.38
N TRP A 38 4.52 -14.47 10.90
CA TRP A 38 3.10 -14.71 10.62
C TRP A 38 2.19 -13.68 11.30
N TYR A 39 2.53 -13.30 12.53
CA TYR A 39 1.78 -12.29 13.27
C TYR A 39 1.93 -10.91 12.65
N GLY A 40 3.16 -10.48 12.40
CA GLY A 40 3.47 -9.17 11.83
C GLY A 40 3.03 -9.03 10.37
N GLY A 41 3.11 -10.12 9.60
CA GLY A 41 2.67 -10.13 8.20
C GLY A 41 1.20 -9.75 8.03
N ARG A 42 0.33 -10.16 8.97
CA ARG A 42 -1.09 -9.74 8.94
C ARG A 42 -1.24 -8.22 9.03
N LEU A 43 -0.44 -7.60 9.89
CA LEU A 43 -0.52 -6.16 10.11
C LEU A 43 0.10 -5.38 8.96
N SER A 44 1.26 -5.80 8.43
CA SER A 44 1.88 -5.20 7.24
C SER A 44 0.96 -5.30 6.02
N LEU A 45 0.30 -6.45 5.81
CA LEU A 45 -0.68 -6.63 4.74
C LEU A 45 -1.94 -5.78 4.96
N PHE A 46 -2.44 -5.70 6.19
CA PHE A 46 -3.58 -4.85 6.54
C PHE A 46 -3.30 -3.38 6.21
N ILE A 47 -2.12 -2.85 6.59
CA ILE A 47 -1.72 -1.48 6.28
C ILE A 47 -1.60 -1.30 4.76
N GLY A 48 -0.95 -2.24 4.05
CA GLY A 48 -0.80 -2.19 2.59
C GLY A 48 -2.12 -2.16 1.84
N VAL A 49 -3.05 -3.06 2.19
CA VAL A 49 -4.38 -3.13 1.57
C VAL A 49 -5.25 -1.95 2.01
N GLY A 50 -5.28 -1.64 3.29
CA GLY A 50 -6.09 -0.55 3.85
C GLY A 50 -5.74 0.81 3.23
N SER A 51 -4.44 1.15 3.16
CA SER A 51 -3.98 2.36 2.50
C SER A 51 -4.32 2.39 1.00
N THR A 52 -4.22 1.24 0.33
CA THR A 52 -4.57 1.13 -1.10
C THR A 52 -6.07 1.33 -1.33
N VAL A 53 -6.93 0.81 -0.47
CA VAL A 53 -8.38 1.06 -0.56
C VAL A 53 -8.67 2.56 -0.42
N ILE A 54 -8.10 3.21 0.59
CA ILE A 54 -8.27 4.66 0.81
C ILE A 54 -7.79 5.45 -0.41
N SER A 55 -6.56 5.19 -0.88
CA SER A 55 -5.99 5.91 -2.02
C SER A 55 -6.76 5.68 -3.31
N THR A 56 -7.26 4.45 -3.55
CA THR A 56 -8.04 4.13 -4.75
C THR A 56 -9.39 4.83 -4.74
N LEU A 57 -10.09 4.87 -3.61
CA LEU A 57 -11.35 5.60 -3.48
C LEU A 57 -11.17 7.10 -3.73
N LEU A 58 -10.13 7.70 -3.14
CA LEU A 58 -9.77 9.11 -3.39
C LEU A 58 -9.40 9.34 -4.85
N ALA A 59 -8.61 8.44 -5.44
CA ALA A 59 -8.19 8.54 -6.83
C ALA A 59 -9.36 8.49 -7.80
N ILE A 60 -10.32 7.59 -7.58
CA ILE A 60 -11.53 7.47 -8.40
C ILE A 60 -12.38 8.72 -8.25
N LEU A 61 -12.63 9.18 -7.03
CA LEU A 61 -13.44 10.37 -6.79
C LEU A 61 -12.79 11.61 -7.42
N PHE A 62 -11.53 11.86 -7.11
CA PHE A 62 -10.81 13.05 -7.59
C PHE A 62 -10.58 13.04 -9.09
N GLY A 63 -10.17 11.89 -9.64
CA GLY A 63 -9.96 11.70 -11.07
C GLY A 63 -11.25 11.81 -11.87
N ALA A 64 -12.36 11.25 -11.38
CA ALA A 64 -13.65 11.35 -12.05
C ALA A 64 -14.21 12.78 -12.01
N VAL A 65 -14.13 13.45 -10.87
CA VAL A 65 -14.53 14.87 -10.74
C VAL A 65 -13.71 15.72 -11.71
N SER A 66 -12.39 15.59 -11.71
CA SER A 66 -11.50 16.33 -12.62
C SER A 66 -11.79 16.02 -14.08
N GLY A 67 -11.99 14.74 -14.44
CA GLY A 67 -12.27 14.31 -15.82
C GLY A 67 -13.60 14.85 -16.40
N LEU A 68 -14.61 15.04 -15.56
CA LEU A 68 -15.92 15.59 -15.94
C LEU A 68 -16.02 17.11 -15.78
N ALA A 69 -15.12 17.73 -15.01
CA ALA A 69 -15.13 19.15 -14.70
C ALA A 69 -14.91 20.06 -15.92
N PRO A 70 -15.32 21.34 -15.85
CA PRO A 70 -14.91 22.36 -16.79
C PRO A 70 -13.40 22.60 -16.71
N LYS A 71 -12.82 23.15 -17.79
CA LYS A 71 -11.35 23.31 -17.96
C LYS A 71 -10.66 24.01 -16.77
N TRP A 72 -11.29 25.04 -16.20
CA TRP A 72 -10.70 25.79 -15.09
C TRP A 72 -10.62 24.96 -13.79
N LEU A 73 -11.66 24.21 -13.46
CA LEU A 73 -11.71 23.36 -12.27
C LEU A 73 -10.77 22.17 -12.41
N ASP A 74 -10.74 21.56 -13.59
CA ASP A 74 -9.79 20.49 -13.91
C ASP A 74 -8.34 20.99 -13.78
N ALA A 75 -8.02 22.19 -14.30
CA ALA A 75 -6.71 22.78 -14.16
C ALA A 75 -6.33 23.02 -12.67
N LEU A 76 -7.27 23.52 -11.87
CA LEU A 76 -7.05 23.73 -10.42
C LEU A 76 -6.76 22.41 -9.71
N LEU A 77 -7.58 21.37 -9.95
CA LEU A 77 -7.41 20.05 -9.33
C LEU A 77 -6.07 19.41 -9.75
N MET A 78 -5.67 19.56 -11.01
CA MET A 78 -4.37 19.06 -11.46
C MET A 78 -3.20 19.81 -10.85
N ARG A 79 -3.29 21.13 -10.64
CA ARG A 79 -2.27 21.89 -9.92
C ARG A 79 -2.11 21.40 -8.48
N LEU A 80 -3.21 21.08 -7.79
CA LEU A 80 -3.12 20.49 -6.44
C LEU A 80 -2.38 19.13 -6.46
N THR A 81 -2.67 18.28 -7.45
CA THR A 81 -1.94 17.00 -7.58
C THR A 81 -0.46 17.20 -7.91
N GLU A 82 -0.11 18.21 -8.72
CA GLU A 82 1.28 18.54 -9.06
C GLU A 82 2.06 19.05 -7.84
N ILE A 83 1.44 19.88 -7.00
CA ILE A 83 2.04 20.35 -5.73
C ILE A 83 2.32 19.16 -4.82
N LEU A 84 1.36 18.24 -4.64
CA LEU A 84 1.57 17.04 -3.83
C LEU A 84 2.70 16.15 -4.38
N LEU A 85 2.79 16.01 -5.71
CA LEU A 85 3.82 15.20 -6.36
C LEU A 85 5.20 15.88 -6.36
N SER A 86 5.29 17.19 -6.14
CA SER A 86 6.58 17.88 -6.05
C SER A 86 7.34 17.59 -4.75
N VAL A 87 6.64 17.09 -3.73
CA VAL A 87 7.24 16.68 -2.47
C VAL A 87 7.47 15.18 -2.49
N PRO A 88 8.66 14.67 -2.13
CA PRO A 88 8.89 13.24 -1.99
C PRO A 88 7.85 12.58 -1.08
N ASN A 89 7.19 11.52 -1.56
CA ASN A 89 6.06 10.90 -0.87
C ASN A 89 6.39 10.49 0.58
N LEU A 90 7.59 9.97 0.81
CA LEU A 90 8.03 9.57 2.16
C LEU A 90 8.05 10.76 3.13
N LEU A 91 8.49 11.94 2.68
CA LEU A 91 8.50 13.14 3.51
C LEU A 91 7.08 13.61 3.85
N LEU A 92 6.15 13.52 2.90
CA LEU A 92 4.73 13.82 3.16
C LEU A 92 4.14 12.87 4.19
N VAL A 93 4.46 11.58 4.10
CA VAL A 93 3.99 10.58 5.07
C VAL A 93 4.52 10.88 6.46
N ILE A 94 5.82 11.15 6.60
CA ILE A 94 6.46 11.51 7.87
C ILE A 94 5.82 12.77 8.46
N PHE A 95 5.65 13.81 7.65
CA PHE A 95 5.06 15.07 8.06
C PHE A 95 3.62 14.90 8.56
N LEU A 96 2.77 14.20 7.81
CA LEU A 96 1.39 13.95 8.20
C LEU A 96 1.30 13.05 9.43
N GLN A 97 2.18 12.05 9.55
CA GLN A 97 2.21 11.19 10.73
C GLN A 97 2.61 11.97 11.97
N ALA A 98 3.54 12.93 11.86
CA ALA A 98 3.93 13.81 12.96
C ALA A 98 2.77 14.71 13.43
N ILE A 99 1.88 15.14 12.53
CA ILE A 99 0.69 15.94 12.89
C ILE A 99 -0.36 15.08 13.61
N ILE A 100 -0.56 13.83 13.16
CA ILE A 100 -1.54 12.92 13.76
C ILE A 100 -1.10 12.47 15.16
N GLY A 101 0.20 12.45 15.43
CA GLY A 101 0.79 12.09 16.71
C GLY A 101 1.11 10.60 16.82
N THR A 102 0.58 9.89 17.84
CA THR A 102 0.95 8.50 18.12
C THR A 102 0.64 7.56 16.96
N PRO A 103 1.65 6.83 16.42
CA PRO A 103 1.45 5.94 15.30
C PRO A 103 0.58 4.72 15.68
N SER A 104 -0.42 4.45 14.85
CA SER A 104 -1.23 3.23 14.89
C SER A 104 -1.34 2.64 13.50
N ALA A 105 -1.72 1.37 13.38
CA ALA A 105 -1.90 0.74 12.08
C ALA A 105 -2.91 1.51 11.19
N TRP A 106 -3.96 2.04 11.79
CA TRP A 106 -4.96 2.86 11.11
C TRP A 106 -4.41 4.23 10.69
N SER A 107 -3.66 4.93 11.56
CA SER A 107 -3.09 6.23 11.22
C SER A 107 -2.08 6.11 10.07
N ILE A 108 -1.22 5.09 10.11
CA ILE A 108 -0.25 4.82 9.04
C ILE A 108 -0.96 4.46 7.73
N ALA A 109 -1.96 3.58 7.76
CA ALA A 109 -2.74 3.23 6.58
C ALA A 109 -3.45 4.45 5.99
N LEU A 110 -4.02 5.32 6.84
CA LEU A 110 -4.69 6.54 6.42
C LEU A 110 -3.70 7.53 5.79
N VAL A 111 -2.57 7.78 6.42
CA VAL A 111 -1.57 8.73 5.91
C VAL A 111 -0.99 8.27 4.58
N ILE A 112 -0.60 6.99 4.46
CA ILE A 112 -0.12 6.43 3.19
C ILE A 112 -1.22 6.51 2.13
N GLY A 113 -2.46 6.20 2.48
CA GLY A 113 -3.61 6.30 1.57
C GLY A 113 -3.87 7.73 1.07
N LEU A 114 -3.76 8.72 1.97
CA LEU A 114 -3.94 10.15 1.65
C LEU A 114 -2.82 10.73 0.78
N THR A 115 -1.66 10.11 0.72
CA THR A 115 -0.51 10.59 -0.07
C THR A 115 -0.33 9.86 -1.40
N SER A 116 -0.86 8.63 -1.55
CA SER A 116 -0.55 7.74 -2.69
C SER A 116 -1.61 7.73 -3.80
N TRP A 117 -2.68 8.52 -3.71
CA TRP A 117 -3.80 8.51 -4.67
C TRP A 117 -3.55 9.25 -5.97
N THR A 118 -2.60 10.19 -6.01
CA THR A 118 -2.43 11.18 -7.08
C THR A 118 -2.13 10.55 -8.45
N SER A 119 -1.28 9.53 -8.51
CA SER A 119 -0.91 8.86 -9.76
C SER A 119 -2.09 8.11 -10.38
N ILE A 120 -2.86 7.38 -9.56
CA ILE A 120 -4.07 6.68 -10.01
C ILE A 120 -5.13 7.68 -10.46
N ALA A 121 -5.28 8.80 -9.74
CA ALA A 121 -6.25 9.86 -10.10
C ALA A 121 -5.99 10.46 -11.48
N LYS A 122 -4.73 10.65 -11.88
CA LYS A 122 -4.37 11.11 -13.22
C LYS A 122 -4.80 10.13 -14.30
N VAL A 123 -4.67 8.84 -14.07
CA VAL A 123 -5.13 7.80 -15.01
C VAL A 123 -6.65 7.77 -15.08
N VAL A 124 -7.33 7.73 -13.93
CA VAL A 124 -8.81 7.79 -13.89
C VAL A 124 -9.33 9.03 -14.62
N ARG A 125 -8.72 10.20 -14.40
CA ARG A 125 -9.08 11.44 -15.11
C ARG A 125 -8.96 11.28 -16.62
N THR A 126 -7.88 10.69 -17.12
CA THR A 126 -7.64 10.51 -18.55
C THR A 126 -8.69 9.59 -19.16
N GLU A 127 -8.95 8.46 -18.53
CA GLU A 127 -9.96 7.50 -18.94
C GLU A 127 -11.37 8.14 -18.95
N VAL A 128 -11.72 8.83 -17.88
CA VAL A 128 -13.03 9.51 -17.79
C VAL A 128 -13.18 10.58 -18.88
N ARG A 129 -12.11 11.29 -19.24
CA ARG A 129 -12.13 12.26 -20.34
C ARG A 129 -12.37 11.62 -21.69
N GLN A 130 -11.81 10.46 -21.95
CA GLN A 130 -12.06 9.71 -23.17
C GLN A 130 -13.49 9.17 -23.20
N LEU A 131 -13.92 8.52 -22.11
CA LEU A 131 -15.22 7.89 -22.03
C LEU A 131 -16.40 8.90 -22.01
N ARG A 132 -16.22 10.10 -21.46
CA ARG A 132 -17.29 11.10 -21.40
C ARG A 132 -17.84 11.53 -22.78
N ALA A 133 -17.05 11.37 -23.82
CA ALA A 133 -17.44 11.68 -25.20
C ALA A 133 -18.12 10.50 -25.92
N SER A 134 -18.24 9.34 -25.27
CA SER A 134 -18.89 8.17 -25.85
C SER A 134 -20.42 8.35 -25.91
N GLU A 135 -21.03 7.78 -26.94
CA GLU A 135 -22.46 7.92 -27.24
C GLU A 135 -23.36 7.46 -26.07
N TYR A 136 -22.99 6.36 -25.41
CA TYR A 136 -23.75 5.81 -24.27
C TYR A 136 -23.70 6.72 -23.03
N VAL A 137 -22.59 7.44 -22.80
CA VAL A 137 -22.47 8.40 -21.70
C VAL A 137 -23.28 9.67 -22.00
N ILE A 138 -23.25 10.12 -23.27
CA ILE A 138 -24.05 11.27 -23.73
C ILE A 138 -25.55 10.94 -23.60
N ALA A 139 -25.98 9.77 -24.08
CA ALA A 139 -27.36 9.31 -23.93
C ALA A 139 -27.79 9.25 -22.47
N ALA A 140 -26.99 8.70 -21.58
CA ALA A 140 -27.28 8.67 -20.14
C ALA A 140 -27.45 10.06 -19.52
N LYS A 141 -26.63 11.06 -19.98
CA LYS A 141 -26.78 12.46 -19.56
C LYS A 141 -28.09 13.08 -20.07
N CYS A 142 -28.42 12.85 -21.33
CA CYS A 142 -29.68 13.35 -21.93
C CYS A 142 -30.93 12.78 -21.23
N MET A 143 -30.84 11.55 -20.71
CA MET A 143 -31.88 10.93 -19.92
C MET A 143 -31.92 11.41 -18.47
N GLY A 144 -31.13 12.41 -18.08
CA GLY A 144 -31.14 12.98 -16.73
C GLY A 144 -30.30 12.19 -15.71
N GLY A 145 -29.37 11.35 -16.17
CA GLY A 145 -28.49 10.57 -15.30
C GLY A 145 -27.62 11.46 -14.38
N SER A 146 -27.69 11.22 -13.06
CA SER A 146 -26.87 11.93 -12.08
C SER A 146 -25.38 11.56 -12.22
N PHE A 147 -24.49 12.43 -11.68
CA PHE A 147 -23.06 12.21 -11.66
C PHE A 147 -22.68 10.80 -11.13
N PHE A 148 -23.20 10.42 -9.97
CA PHE A 148 -22.91 9.12 -9.37
C PHE A 148 -23.49 7.95 -10.17
N HIS A 149 -24.64 8.13 -10.82
CA HIS A 149 -25.20 7.11 -11.69
C HIS A 149 -24.29 6.85 -12.89
N ILE A 150 -23.84 7.91 -13.57
CA ILE A 150 -22.96 7.83 -14.74
C ILE A 150 -21.60 7.24 -14.31
N LEU A 151 -21.03 7.70 -13.20
CA LEU A 151 -19.77 7.19 -12.69
C LEU A 151 -19.85 5.68 -12.41
N ARG A 152 -20.84 5.25 -11.61
CA ARG A 152 -20.96 3.86 -11.19
C ARG A 152 -21.37 2.91 -12.31
N ARG A 153 -22.28 3.32 -13.18
CA ARG A 153 -22.91 2.43 -14.18
C ARG A 153 -22.15 2.40 -15.51
N HIS A 154 -21.54 3.52 -15.89
CA HIS A 154 -20.96 3.68 -17.22
C HIS A 154 -19.43 3.89 -17.21
N LEU A 155 -18.90 4.66 -16.27
CA LEU A 155 -17.47 5.00 -16.27
C LEU A 155 -16.63 3.98 -15.48
N ALA A 156 -17.01 3.70 -14.24
CA ALA A 156 -16.22 2.85 -13.34
C ALA A 156 -15.93 1.44 -13.90
N PRO A 157 -16.90 0.71 -14.47
CA PRO A 157 -16.62 -0.62 -15.03
C PRO A 157 -15.58 -0.60 -16.14
N ASN A 158 -15.53 0.49 -16.92
CA ASN A 158 -14.60 0.62 -18.04
C ASN A 158 -13.18 0.98 -17.58
N PHE A 159 -13.01 2.00 -16.75
CA PHE A 159 -11.67 2.40 -16.33
C PHE A 159 -11.08 1.50 -15.22
N PHE A 160 -11.91 0.71 -14.52
CA PHE A 160 -11.40 -0.16 -13.45
C PHE A 160 -10.32 -1.13 -13.93
N SER A 161 -10.51 -1.66 -15.14
CA SER A 161 -9.51 -2.52 -15.78
C SER A 161 -8.18 -1.81 -15.99
N SER A 162 -8.20 -0.55 -16.43
CA SER A 162 -7.00 0.25 -16.70
C SER A 162 -6.22 0.59 -15.40
N ILE A 163 -6.93 0.77 -14.26
CA ILE A 163 -6.26 1.10 -13.00
C ILE A 163 -5.90 -0.12 -12.16
N LEU A 164 -6.44 -1.31 -12.46
CA LEU A 164 -6.28 -2.50 -11.63
C LEU A 164 -4.82 -2.85 -11.35
N PHE A 165 -3.97 -2.78 -12.37
CA PHE A 165 -2.53 -2.98 -12.21
C PHE A 165 -1.93 -1.97 -11.23
N MET A 166 -2.29 -0.68 -11.36
CA MET A 166 -1.77 0.38 -10.48
C MET A 166 -2.24 0.20 -9.04
N VAL A 167 -3.47 -0.27 -8.83
CA VAL A 167 -4.02 -0.58 -7.50
C VAL A 167 -3.20 -1.68 -6.84
N VAL A 168 -2.89 -2.77 -7.56
CA VAL A 168 -2.06 -3.85 -7.02
C VAL A 168 -0.64 -3.36 -6.72
N MET A 169 -0.05 -2.56 -7.61
CA MET A 169 1.28 -1.98 -7.37
C MET A 169 1.27 -1.00 -6.18
N ASN A 170 0.14 -0.35 -5.89
CA ASN A 170 0.02 0.54 -4.76
C ASN A 170 0.06 -0.23 -3.42
N VAL A 171 -0.49 -1.45 -3.34
CA VAL A 171 -0.34 -2.34 -2.17
C VAL A 171 1.14 -2.58 -1.88
N ARG A 172 1.91 -2.94 -2.91
CA ARG A 172 3.35 -3.15 -2.79
C ARG A 172 4.06 -1.88 -2.27
N SER A 173 3.77 -0.72 -2.88
CA SER A 173 4.39 0.54 -2.49
C SER A 173 4.04 0.95 -1.06
N ALA A 174 2.82 0.67 -0.62
CA ALA A 174 2.36 0.95 0.74
C ALA A 174 3.07 0.07 1.79
N ILE A 175 3.28 -1.22 1.49
CA ILE A 175 4.04 -2.12 2.37
C ILE A 175 5.50 -1.63 2.47
N ILE A 176 6.13 -1.21 1.37
CA ILE A 176 7.48 -0.65 1.38
C ILE A 176 7.53 0.63 2.21
N ALA A 177 6.55 1.53 2.05
CA ALA A 177 6.50 2.78 2.80
C ALA A 177 6.35 2.53 4.31
N GLU A 178 5.45 1.63 4.73
CA GLU A 178 5.30 1.22 6.13
C GLU A 178 6.62 0.64 6.66
N SER A 179 7.21 -0.32 5.93
CA SER A 179 8.45 -0.97 6.35
C SER A 179 9.61 0.03 6.47
N THR A 180 9.68 1.01 5.57
CA THR A 180 10.69 2.08 5.62
C THR A 180 10.48 2.98 6.84
N LEU A 181 9.24 3.39 7.12
CA LEU A 181 8.91 4.20 8.30
C LEU A 181 9.26 3.46 9.59
N SER A 182 8.88 2.19 9.70
CA SER A 182 9.16 1.35 10.86
C SER A 182 10.67 1.12 11.02
N PHE A 183 11.41 0.89 9.93
CA PHE A 183 12.87 0.76 9.93
C PHE A 183 13.56 2.06 10.41
N MET A 184 13.05 3.22 10.02
CA MET A 184 13.55 4.52 10.49
C MET A 184 13.15 4.87 11.93
N GLY A 185 12.41 4.00 12.63
CA GLY A 185 11.90 4.26 13.97
C GLY A 185 10.74 5.27 14.04
N LEU A 186 10.16 5.63 12.90
CA LEU A 186 9.04 6.56 12.76
C LEU A 186 7.69 5.84 12.51
N GLY A 187 7.72 4.50 12.51
CA GLY A 187 6.57 3.65 12.30
C GLY A 187 5.82 3.31 13.59
N LEU A 188 5.29 2.09 13.65
CA LEU A 188 4.57 1.59 14.82
C LEU A 188 5.50 1.42 16.04
N PRO A 189 4.96 1.50 17.27
CA PRO A 189 5.71 1.19 18.48
C PRO A 189 6.35 -0.21 18.41
N ILE A 190 7.49 -0.40 19.08
CA ILE A 190 8.29 -1.65 19.03
C ILE A 190 7.49 -2.87 19.52
N GLU A 191 6.49 -2.65 20.36
CA GLU A 191 5.58 -3.68 20.88
C GLU A 191 4.67 -4.23 19.77
N VAL A 192 4.46 -3.46 18.68
CA VAL A 192 3.63 -3.85 17.57
C VAL A 192 4.49 -4.48 16.47
N VAL A 193 4.36 -5.80 16.35
CA VAL A 193 5.15 -6.55 15.37
C VAL A 193 4.64 -6.33 13.96
N THR A 194 5.52 -5.83 13.09
CA THR A 194 5.37 -5.79 11.62
C THR A 194 6.67 -6.28 10.98
N TRP A 195 6.65 -6.57 9.69
CA TRP A 195 7.90 -6.90 9.00
C TRP A 195 8.91 -5.73 9.04
N GLY A 196 8.42 -4.48 8.97
CA GLY A 196 9.26 -3.30 9.09
C GLY A 196 9.89 -3.15 10.47
N SER A 197 9.12 -3.36 11.56
CA SER A 197 9.65 -3.30 12.92
C SER A 197 10.66 -4.42 13.21
N MET A 198 10.48 -5.62 12.63
CA MET A 198 11.46 -6.71 12.71
C MET A 198 12.78 -6.31 12.05
N LEU A 199 12.75 -5.67 10.88
CA LEU A 199 13.95 -5.17 10.20
C LEU A 199 14.65 -4.05 10.98
N SER A 200 13.90 -3.18 11.64
CA SER A 200 14.48 -2.13 12.52
C SER A 200 15.26 -2.71 13.70
N LEU A 201 14.75 -3.78 14.30
CA LEU A 201 15.48 -4.48 15.37
C LEU A 201 16.73 -5.21 14.86
N ALA A 202 16.73 -5.63 13.61
CA ALA A 202 17.86 -6.29 12.99
C ALA A 202 19.08 -5.37 12.80
N GLU A 203 18.91 -4.04 12.76
CA GLU A 203 20.05 -3.10 12.71
C GLU A 203 21.01 -3.32 13.89
N LYS A 204 20.47 -3.54 15.08
CA LYS A 204 21.27 -3.85 16.28
C LYS A 204 21.95 -5.22 16.19
N ALA A 205 21.37 -6.16 15.46
CA ALA A 205 21.89 -7.50 15.27
C ALA A 205 23.02 -7.57 14.23
N LEU A 206 23.20 -6.55 13.37
CA LEU A 206 24.30 -6.48 12.39
C LEU A 206 25.69 -6.48 13.06
N MET A 207 25.77 -6.08 14.33
CA MET A 207 27.02 -6.11 15.11
C MET A 207 27.25 -7.48 15.78
N THR A 208 26.36 -8.43 15.58
CA THR A 208 26.44 -9.80 16.11
C THR A 208 26.36 -10.80 14.95
N ASP A 209 26.79 -12.05 15.16
CA ASP A 209 26.70 -13.11 14.15
C ASP A 209 25.26 -13.61 13.88
N ALA A 210 24.25 -12.90 14.38
CA ALA A 210 22.84 -13.28 14.31
C ALA A 210 22.17 -12.87 12.98
N TRP A 211 22.71 -13.32 11.84
CA TRP A 211 22.24 -13.00 10.49
C TRP A 211 20.76 -13.34 10.22
N TRP A 212 20.23 -14.37 10.91
CA TRP A 212 18.84 -14.82 10.73
C TRP A 212 17.81 -13.74 11.12
N ILE A 213 18.15 -12.86 12.08
CA ILE A 213 17.27 -11.77 12.54
C ILE A 213 16.98 -10.79 11.40
N LEU A 214 17.91 -10.58 10.48
CA LEU A 214 17.77 -9.71 9.32
C LEU A 214 17.29 -10.47 8.09
N LEU A 215 17.99 -11.57 7.73
CA LEU A 215 17.77 -12.21 6.43
C LEU A 215 16.43 -12.90 6.34
N ILE A 216 15.93 -13.49 7.41
CA ILE A 216 14.67 -14.24 7.36
C ILE A 216 13.46 -13.31 7.19
N PRO A 217 13.24 -12.28 8.04
CA PRO A 217 12.16 -11.31 7.81
C PRO A 217 12.29 -10.56 6.48
N GLY A 218 13.53 -10.19 6.11
CA GLY A 218 13.81 -9.55 4.84
C GLY A 218 13.43 -10.42 3.64
N ALA A 219 13.75 -11.70 3.66
CA ALA A 219 13.36 -12.64 2.62
C ALA A 219 11.83 -12.78 2.49
N PHE A 220 11.11 -12.88 3.61
CA PHE A 220 9.63 -12.93 3.60
C PHE A 220 9.03 -11.65 3.01
N LEU A 221 9.55 -10.48 3.38
CA LEU A 221 9.14 -9.20 2.79
C LEU A 221 9.37 -9.20 1.28
N VAL A 222 10.59 -9.54 0.82
CA VAL A 222 10.95 -9.56 -0.61
C VAL A 222 10.08 -10.53 -1.39
N VAL A 223 9.89 -11.76 -0.90
CA VAL A 223 9.03 -12.77 -1.53
C VAL A 223 7.59 -12.26 -1.65
N THR A 224 7.06 -11.65 -0.61
CA THR A 224 5.71 -11.06 -0.65
C THR A 224 5.60 -9.94 -1.69
N LEU A 225 6.58 -9.04 -1.75
CA LEU A 225 6.60 -7.97 -2.76
C LEU A 225 6.71 -8.53 -4.19
N LEU A 226 7.48 -9.60 -4.39
CA LEU A 226 7.57 -10.29 -5.69
C LEU A 226 6.24 -10.96 -6.05
N CYS A 227 5.57 -11.63 -5.12
CA CYS A 227 4.24 -12.23 -5.35
C CYS A 227 3.21 -11.16 -5.75
N ILE A 228 3.19 -10.01 -5.06
CA ILE A 228 2.29 -8.90 -5.39
C ILE A 228 2.62 -8.35 -6.79
N THR A 229 3.90 -8.18 -7.12
CA THR A 229 4.34 -7.71 -8.44
C THR A 229 3.90 -8.68 -9.54
N THR A 230 4.17 -9.97 -9.37
CA THR A 230 3.78 -11.01 -10.34
C THR A 230 2.26 -11.06 -10.54
N LEU A 231 1.49 -10.91 -9.45
CA LEU A 231 0.03 -10.82 -9.53
C LEU A 231 -0.40 -9.59 -10.35
N GLY A 232 0.23 -8.43 -10.14
CA GLY A 232 -0.04 -7.23 -10.91
C GLY A 232 0.25 -7.41 -12.39
N ASP A 233 1.40 -7.97 -12.74
CA ASP A 233 1.79 -8.25 -14.13
C ASP A 233 0.83 -9.25 -14.81
N TYR A 234 0.41 -10.28 -14.09
CA TYR A 234 -0.60 -11.24 -14.58
C TYR A 234 -1.93 -10.55 -14.87
N LEU A 235 -2.41 -9.71 -13.97
CA LEU A 235 -3.65 -8.95 -14.16
C LEU A 235 -3.55 -8.00 -15.35
N ARG A 236 -2.43 -7.29 -15.50
CA ARG A 236 -2.15 -6.41 -16.64
C ARG A 236 -2.21 -7.19 -17.95
N SER A 237 -1.54 -8.34 -18.05
CA SER A 237 -1.51 -9.15 -19.27
C SER A 237 -2.89 -9.68 -19.69
N ARG A 238 -3.74 -9.99 -18.71
CA ARG A 238 -5.13 -10.41 -18.96
C ARG A 238 -6.01 -9.27 -19.45
N THR A 239 -5.83 -8.07 -18.91
CA THR A 239 -6.61 -6.89 -19.30
C THR A 239 -6.24 -6.42 -20.71
N SER A 240 -4.95 -6.34 -21.03
CA SER A 240 -4.47 -5.94 -22.36
C SER A 240 -4.94 -6.90 -23.47
N ARG A 241 -5.04 -8.21 -23.21
CA ARG A 241 -5.55 -9.18 -24.20
C ARG A 241 -7.04 -9.01 -24.51
N LYS A 242 -7.84 -8.47 -23.59
CA LYS A 242 -9.27 -8.19 -23.85
C LYS A 242 -9.46 -7.00 -24.78
N GLU A 243 -8.60 -5.99 -24.69
CA GLU A 243 -8.66 -4.80 -25.55
C GLU A 243 -8.21 -5.09 -26.99
N SER A 244 -7.30 -6.07 -27.21
CA SER A 244 -6.83 -6.42 -28.57
C SER A 244 -7.78 -7.35 -29.33
N ASN A 245 -8.83 -7.86 -28.72
CA ASN A 245 -9.83 -8.75 -29.31
C ASN A 245 -11.20 -8.06 -29.56
N LEU A 246 -11.29 -6.75 -29.37
CA LEU A 246 -12.42 -5.87 -29.70
C LEU A 246 -12.05 -4.92 -30.82
#